data_c550b43bc990258d6212af8dc1862026
#
_entry.id   c550b43bc990258d6212af8dc1862026
#
_cell.length_a   1.000
_cell.length_b   1.000
_cell.length_c   1.000
_cell.angle_alpha   90.00
_cell.angle_beta   90.00
_cell.angle_gamma   90.00
#
_symmetry.space_group_name_H-M   'P 1'
#
loop_
_entity.id
_entity.type
_entity.pdbx_description
1 polymer ?
#
loop_
_entity_poly.entity_id
_entity_poly.type
_entity_poly.pdbx_seq_one_letter_code
_entity_poly.pdbx_strand_id
1 'polypeptide(L)'
;RYMQDVKLVSLFLNGKSTKLLNEVSKKMKNASSDLDFEAAANYRDQLINLRTIQERHSSQFTSDMDVISIVEDSQVHCIEVVFVRSGKQIGNETFYPKNAKNESSESVLTAFLPLYYLGKNTPKEIVISHKLKDKSLLEEGLITKLIHLPRIDKKHFLELATLNAKENLKQRLLSKYTKKKQLEAIQKILALKKLPEVMECFDISHMMGEATTASCVVFEKGSPKTSEYRQFNIKDITPGDDYAAINQAVFRRYSRLQDTNKEMPDIVFIDGGLGQLNQAIMVMNSIGI
;
A
#
# COMPACT_ATOMS: atom_id res chain seq x y z
N ARG A 1 -29.95 -15.95 22.70
CA ARG A 1 -28.57 -15.55 22.99
C ARG A 1 -27.96 -14.83 21.77
N TYR A 2 -27.80 -15.47 20.63
CA TYR A 2 -27.17 -14.91 19.40
C TYR A 2 -27.77 -13.56 18.95
N MET A 3 -29.10 -13.44 18.85
CA MET A 3 -29.75 -12.18 18.43
C MET A 3 -29.51 -11.02 19.40
N GLN A 4 -29.30 -11.30 20.68
CA GLN A 4 -28.97 -10.28 21.68
C GLN A 4 -27.52 -9.81 21.51
N ASP A 5 -26.61 -10.69 21.19
CA ASP A 5 -25.21 -10.36 20.95
C ASP A 5 -25.07 -9.54 19.65
N VAL A 6 -25.82 -9.88 18.59
CA VAL A 6 -25.92 -9.09 17.35
C VAL A 6 -26.44 -7.68 17.64
N LYS A 7 -27.44 -7.51 18.53
CA LYS A 7 -27.95 -6.21 18.92
C LYS A 7 -26.90 -5.37 19.65
N LEU A 8 -26.12 -5.98 20.55
CA LEU A 8 -25.04 -5.29 21.27
C LEU A 8 -23.92 -4.83 20.31
N VAL A 9 -23.52 -5.70 19.38
CA VAL A 9 -22.53 -5.36 18.33
C VAL A 9 -23.07 -4.22 17.45
N SER A 10 -24.33 -4.27 17.05
CA SER A 10 -24.97 -3.18 16.28
C SER A 10 -24.98 -1.85 17.03
N LEU A 11 -25.22 -1.85 18.34
CA LEU A 11 -25.16 -0.64 19.18
C LEU A 11 -23.73 -0.08 19.22
N PHE A 12 -22.73 -0.94 19.30
CA PHE A 12 -21.31 -0.55 19.28
C PHE A 12 -20.91 0.09 17.94
N LEU A 13 -21.21 -0.58 16.83
CA LEU A 13 -20.88 -0.11 15.48
C LEU A 13 -21.60 1.19 15.10
N ASN A 14 -22.80 1.42 15.63
CA ASN A 14 -23.57 2.66 15.43
C ASN A 14 -23.17 3.79 16.40
N GLY A 15 -22.08 3.64 17.17
CA GLY A 15 -21.58 4.67 18.09
C GLY A 15 -22.48 4.92 19.31
N LYS A 16 -23.49 4.07 19.58
CA LYS A 16 -24.42 4.21 20.73
C LYS A 16 -23.81 3.58 21.98
N SER A 17 -22.56 3.92 22.30
CA SER A 17 -21.78 3.32 23.39
C SER A 17 -22.41 3.44 24.76
N THR A 18 -23.07 4.58 25.08
CA THR A 18 -23.76 4.77 26.36
C THR A 18 -24.94 3.80 26.54
N LYS A 19 -25.71 3.55 25.46
CA LYS A 19 -26.80 2.55 25.50
C LYS A 19 -26.24 1.13 25.68
N LEU A 20 -25.15 0.81 25.02
CA LEU A 20 -24.44 -0.47 25.15
C LEU A 20 -23.96 -0.70 26.59
N LEU A 21 -23.28 0.27 27.20
CA LEU A 21 -22.83 0.17 28.60
C LEU A 21 -23.98 -0.03 29.58
N ASN A 22 -25.10 0.69 29.37
CA ASN A 22 -26.27 0.54 30.20
C ASN A 22 -26.90 -0.86 30.09
N GLU A 23 -26.98 -1.41 28.88
CA GLU A 23 -27.51 -2.78 28.67
C GLU A 23 -26.64 -3.85 29.33
N VAL A 24 -25.30 -3.76 29.18
CA VAL A 24 -24.36 -4.71 29.81
C VAL A 24 -24.37 -4.55 31.34
N SER A 25 -24.44 -3.30 31.84
CA SER A 25 -24.56 -3.04 33.29
C SER A 25 -25.85 -3.63 33.87
N LYS A 26 -26.98 -3.54 33.14
CA LYS A 26 -28.25 -4.15 33.53
C LYS A 26 -28.13 -5.68 33.60
N LYS A 27 -27.50 -6.29 32.62
CA LYS A 27 -27.24 -7.75 32.61
C LYS A 27 -26.38 -8.18 33.79
N MET A 28 -25.33 -7.40 34.12
CA MET A 28 -24.47 -7.68 35.27
C MET A 28 -25.25 -7.64 36.57
N LYS A 29 -26.11 -6.61 36.77
CA LYS A 29 -26.95 -6.48 37.99
C LYS A 29 -27.95 -7.62 38.11
N ASN A 30 -28.62 -8.01 37.02
CA ASN A 30 -29.57 -9.12 37.02
C ASN A 30 -28.88 -10.42 37.40
N ALA A 31 -27.73 -10.76 36.73
CA ALA A 31 -26.97 -11.96 37.07
C ALA A 31 -26.51 -11.98 38.55
N SER A 32 -26.11 -10.84 39.08
CA SER A 32 -25.79 -10.71 40.52
C SER A 32 -27.01 -10.93 41.43
N SER A 33 -28.17 -10.43 41.03
CA SER A 33 -29.42 -10.63 41.80
C SER A 33 -29.91 -12.09 41.77
N ASP A 34 -29.64 -12.78 40.66
CA ASP A 34 -29.94 -14.19 40.46
C ASP A 34 -28.88 -15.10 41.08
N LEU A 35 -27.88 -14.56 41.80
CA LEU A 35 -26.77 -15.22 42.45
C LEU A 35 -25.83 -15.97 41.44
N ASP A 36 -25.93 -15.66 40.15
CA ASP A 36 -24.99 -16.15 39.11
C ASP A 36 -23.76 -15.24 39.08
N PHE A 37 -22.85 -15.48 40.01
CA PHE A 37 -21.66 -14.67 40.19
C PHE A 37 -20.66 -14.83 39.05
N GLU A 38 -20.64 -15.97 38.34
CA GLU A 38 -19.77 -16.19 37.19
C GLU A 38 -20.23 -15.32 36.01
N ALA A 39 -21.51 -15.34 35.68
CA ALA A 39 -22.06 -14.47 34.64
C ALA A 39 -21.90 -12.98 35.01
N ALA A 40 -22.09 -12.61 36.28
CA ALA A 40 -21.91 -11.24 36.76
C ALA A 40 -20.44 -10.78 36.59
N ALA A 41 -19.46 -11.64 36.91
CA ALA A 41 -18.03 -11.37 36.71
C ALA A 41 -17.69 -11.19 35.21
N ASN A 42 -18.20 -12.04 34.34
CA ASN A 42 -18.01 -11.92 32.90
C ASN A 42 -18.57 -10.58 32.35
N TYR A 43 -19.76 -10.15 32.78
CA TYR A 43 -20.31 -8.87 32.38
C TYR A 43 -19.54 -7.68 32.94
N ARG A 44 -18.98 -7.79 34.16
CA ARG A 44 -18.09 -6.77 34.73
C ARG A 44 -16.85 -6.58 33.89
N ASP A 45 -16.20 -7.68 33.49
CA ASP A 45 -14.98 -7.64 32.69
C ASP A 45 -15.26 -7.07 31.28
N GLN A 46 -16.42 -7.41 30.70
CA GLN A 46 -16.89 -6.78 29.46
C GLN A 46 -17.11 -5.25 29.63
N LEU A 47 -17.68 -4.81 30.76
CA LEU A 47 -17.84 -3.37 31.05
C LEU A 47 -16.52 -2.65 31.16
N ILE A 48 -15.52 -3.25 31.83
CA ILE A 48 -14.17 -2.68 31.96
C ILE A 48 -13.56 -2.52 30.57
N ASN A 49 -13.60 -3.56 29.76
CA ASN A 49 -13.06 -3.53 28.40
C ASN A 49 -13.78 -2.50 27.51
N LEU A 50 -15.11 -2.44 27.56
CA LEU A 50 -15.89 -1.45 26.81
C LEU A 50 -15.60 -0.01 27.26
N ARG A 51 -15.43 0.24 28.55
CA ARG A 51 -15.03 1.55 29.08
C ARG A 51 -13.64 1.94 28.65
N THR A 52 -12.67 1.02 28.70
CA THR A 52 -11.30 1.27 28.23
C THR A 52 -11.28 1.64 26.75
N ILE A 53 -12.07 0.93 25.92
CA ILE A 53 -12.22 1.26 24.50
C ILE A 53 -12.89 2.64 24.35
N GLN A 54 -13.94 2.94 25.12
CA GLN A 54 -14.64 4.20 25.07
C GLN A 54 -13.75 5.37 25.54
N GLU A 55 -12.97 5.21 26.59
CA GLU A 55 -12.02 6.22 27.07
C GLU A 55 -10.93 6.51 26.05
N ARG A 56 -10.44 5.50 25.34
CA ARG A 56 -9.55 5.67 24.18
C ARG A 56 -10.23 6.41 23.01
N HIS A 57 -11.56 6.34 22.90
CA HIS A 57 -12.35 6.98 21.84
C HIS A 57 -13.07 8.26 22.28
N SER A 58 -13.19 8.54 23.57
CA SER A 58 -13.80 9.76 24.10
C SER A 58 -12.77 10.88 24.31
N SER A 59 -12.00 11.21 23.29
CA SER A 59 -11.43 12.54 23.28
C SER A 59 -12.60 13.53 23.16
N GLN A 60 -12.74 14.47 24.09
CA GLN A 60 -13.68 15.59 24.04
C GLN A 60 -13.39 16.54 22.86
N PHE A 61 -12.59 16.07 21.92
CA PHE A 61 -12.09 16.81 20.78
C PHE A 61 -13.00 16.53 19.58
N THR A 62 -13.80 17.52 19.21
CA THR A 62 -14.79 17.42 18.11
C THR A 62 -14.33 18.06 16.81
N SER A 63 -13.12 18.65 16.77
CA SER A 63 -12.67 19.34 15.55
C SER A 63 -12.12 18.38 14.51
N ASP A 64 -12.35 18.75 13.27
CA ASP A 64 -11.76 18.07 12.11
C ASP A 64 -10.32 18.55 11.91
N MET A 65 -9.41 17.60 11.80
CA MET A 65 -7.99 17.87 11.53
C MET A 65 -7.37 16.76 10.71
N ASP A 66 -6.25 17.08 10.05
CA ASP A 66 -5.34 16.11 9.49
C ASP A 66 -4.05 16.11 10.33
N VAL A 67 -3.48 14.93 10.50
CA VAL A 67 -2.23 14.74 11.26
C VAL A 67 -1.18 14.19 10.32
N ILE A 68 -0.11 14.95 10.13
CA ILE A 68 0.92 14.64 9.15
C ILE A 68 2.25 14.42 9.84
N SER A 69 2.76 13.21 9.73
CA SER A 69 4.08 12.86 10.24
C SER A 69 5.02 12.47 9.10
N ILE A 70 6.26 12.90 9.18
CA ILE A 70 7.34 12.48 8.29
C ILE A 70 8.43 11.82 9.11
N VAL A 71 8.97 10.74 8.57
CA VAL A 71 10.14 10.04 9.12
C VAL A 71 11.12 9.76 7.99
N GLU A 72 12.40 9.66 8.34
CA GLU A 72 13.48 9.38 7.39
C GLU A 72 14.33 8.23 7.90
N ASP A 73 14.71 7.35 6.99
CA ASP A 73 15.73 6.33 7.19
C ASP A 73 16.41 6.02 5.85
N SER A 74 17.74 5.88 5.87
CA SER A 74 18.53 5.51 4.67
C SER A 74 18.23 6.38 3.45
N GLN A 75 18.10 7.70 3.64
CA GLN A 75 17.74 8.69 2.60
C GLN A 75 16.38 8.46 1.94
N VAL A 76 15.51 7.73 2.60
CA VAL A 76 14.12 7.52 2.16
C VAL A 76 13.20 8.17 3.18
N HIS A 77 12.34 9.06 2.69
CA HIS A 77 11.30 9.68 3.50
C HIS A 77 9.98 8.92 3.37
N CYS A 78 9.25 8.84 4.48
CA CYS A 78 7.88 8.36 4.53
C CYS A 78 7.02 9.41 5.21
N ILE A 79 5.97 9.85 4.53
CA ILE A 79 4.97 10.78 5.06
C ILE A 79 3.69 10.00 5.29
N GLU A 80 3.15 10.10 6.50
CA GLU A 80 1.87 9.53 6.88
C GLU A 80 0.88 10.65 7.16
N VAL A 81 -0.27 10.60 6.51
CA VAL A 81 -1.38 11.52 6.70
C VAL A 81 -2.53 10.75 7.35
N VAL A 82 -2.91 11.13 8.56
CA VAL A 82 -4.03 10.53 9.31
C VAL A 82 -5.18 11.51 9.34
N PHE A 83 -6.35 11.07 8.89
CA PHE A 83 -7.57 11.88 8.88
C PHE A 83 -8.34 11.70 10.18
N VAL A 84 -8.57 12.81 10.88
CA VAL A 84 -9.38 12.84 12.11
C VAL A 84 -10.59 13.71 11.87
N ARG A 85 -11.79 13.13 12.05
CA ARG A 85 -13.07 13.84 11.93
C ARG A 85 -13.91 13.56 13.17
N SER A 86 -14.42 14.63 13.77
CA SER A 86 -15.19 14.54 15.03
C SER A 86 -14.43 13.74 16.11
N GLY A 87 -13.11 13.95 16.21
CA GLY A 87 -12.26 13.28 17.19
C GLY A 87 -11.98 11.80 16.92
N LYS A 88 -12.37 11.26 15.75
CA LYS A 88 -12.12 9.86 15.36
C LYS A 88 -11.24 9.78 14.13
N GLN A 89 -10.30 8.86 14.14
CA GLN A 89 -9.58 8.52 12.93
C GLN A 89 -10.52 7.84 11.94
N ILE A 90 -10.63 8.38 10.73
CA ILE A 90 -11.46 7.84 9.65
C ILE A 90 -10.65 7.17 8.54
N GLY A 91 -9.35 7.41 8.49
CA GLY A 91 -8.45 6.82 7.49
C GLY A 91 -7.04 7.38 7.58
N ASN A 92 -6.19 6.87 6.69
CA ASN A 92 -4.81 7.35 6.53
C ASN A 92 -4.34 7.16 5.09
N GLU A 93 -3.32 7.93 4.71
CA GLU A 93 -2.61 7.81 3.43
C GLU A 93 -1.10 7.87 3.67
N THR A 94 -0.34 7.05 2.93
CA THR A 94 1.12 6.97 3.04
C THR A 94 1.78 7.42 1.75
N PHE A 95 2.79 8.30 1.85
CA PHE A 95 3.53 8.83 0.71
C PHE A 95 5.02 8.61 0.85
N TYR A 96 5.69 8.40 -0.30
CA TYR A 96 7.14 8.24 -0.38
C TYR A 96 7.69 9.20 -1.44
N PRO A 97 8.13 10.40 -1.06
CA PRO A 97 8.70 11.38 -1.99
C PRO A 97 9.91 10.82 -2.76
N LYS A 98 9.89 10.90 -4.09
CA LYS A 98 10.93 10.29 -4.94
C LYS A 98 12.21 11.13 -5.02
N ASN A 99 12.09 12.45 -5.01
CA ASN A 99 13.21 13.40 -5.26
C ASN A 99 13.69 14.08 -3.96
N ALA A 100 13.56 13.38 -2.83
CA ALA A 100 13.87 13.93 -1.51
C ALA A 100 15.20 13.40 -0.93
N LYS A 101 16.08 12.82 -1.76
CA LYS A 101 17.39 12.38 -1.29
C LYS A 101 18.21 13.58 -0.84
N ASN A 102 18.81 13.49 0.34
CA ASN A 102 19.62 14.54 0.98
C ASN A 102 18.84 15.82 1.39
N GLU A 103 17.52 15.83 1.27
CA GLU A 103 16.69 16.90 1.80
C GLU A 103 16.32 16.61 3.26
N SER A 104 16.19 17.67 4.06
CA SER A 104 15.71 17.54 5.43
C SER A 104 14.22 17.22 5.47
N SER A 105 13.76 16.50 6.49
CA SER A 105 12.34 16.22 6.69
C SER A 105 11.49 17.51 6.75
N GLU A 106 12.05 18.60 7.23
CA GLU A 106 11.43 19.93 7.23
C GLU A 106 11.20 20.45 5.80
N SER A 107 12.23 20.42 4.95
CA SER A 107 12.18 20.86 3.55
C SER A 107 11.15 20.03 2.77
N VAL A 108 11.20 18.72 2.93
CA VAL A 108 10.28 17.79 2.27
C VAL A 108 8.83 18.04 2.69
N LEU A 109 8.58 18.25 3.99
CA LEU A 109 7.22 18.52 4.49
C LEU A 109 6.70 19.87 4.03
N THR A 110 7.58 20.90 3.97
CA THR A 110 7.25 22.23 3.46
C THR A 110 6.80 22.18 2.00
N ALA A 111 7.49 21.41 1.17
CA ALA A 111 7.13 21.21 -0.23
C ALA A 111 5.89 20.32 -0.42
N PHE A 112 5.71 19.33 0.45
CA PHE A 112 4.61 18.37 0.38
C PHE A 112 3.24 19.02 0.64
N LEU A 113 3.13 19.85 1.67
CA LEU A 113 1.84 20.41 2.12
C LEU A 113 1.06 21.14 1.00
N PRO A 114 1.63 22.09 0.27
CA PRO A 114 0.90 22.77 -0.81
C PRO A 114 0.50 21.82 -1.94
N LEU A 115 1.37 20.88 -2.31
CA LEU A 115 1.10 19.91 -3.38
C LEU A 115 0.00 18.94 -2.98
N TYR A 116 -0.01 18.50 -1.73
CA TYR A 116 -1.00 17.56 -1.22
C TYR A 116 -2.40 18.15 -1.17
N TYR A 117 -2.53 19.42 -0.75
CA TYR A 117 -3.81 20.11 -0.65
C TYR A 117 -4.25 20.80 -1.93
N LEU A 118 -3.46 20.75 -2.99
CA LEU A 118 -3.86 21.33 -4.27
C LEU A 118 -5.14 20.66 -4.80
N GLY A 119 -6.22 21.44 -4.90
CA GLY A 119 -7.54 20.92 -5.32
C GLY A 119 -8.30 20.09 -4.27
N LYS A 120 -7.82 20.03 -3.03
CA LYS A 120 -8.50 19.36 -1.90
C LYS A 120 -9.00 20.39 -0.89
N ASN A 121 -10.07 20.00 -0.15
CA ASN A 121 -10.52 20.79 0.98
C ASN A 121 -9.55 20.66 2.15
N THR A 122 -9.01 21.78 2.60
CA THR A 122 -8.09 21.84 3.74
C THR A 122 -8.88 21.87 5.05
N PRO A 123 -8.57 21.05 6.05
CA PRO A 123 -9.19 21.12 7.36
C PRO A 123 -8.77 22.40 8.10
N LYS A 124 -9.52 22.81 9.10
CA LYS A 124 -9.20 24.02 9.90
C LYS A 124 -7.86 23.93 10.61
N GLU A 125 -7.42 22.74 10.93
CA GLU A 125 -6.17 22.48 11.65
C GLU A 125 -5.42 21.31 11.02
N ILE A 126 -4.09 21.45 10.91
CA ILE A 126 -3.18 20.38 10.51
C ILE A 126 -2.12 20.25 11.60
N VAL A 127 -2.02 19.06 12.16
CA VAL A 127 -0.96 18.73 13.14
C VAL A 127 0.24 18.17 12.38
N ILE A 128 1.42 18.70 12.63
CA ILE A 128 2.66 18.32 11.91
C ILE A 128 3.75 17.86 12.88
N SER A 129 4.56 16.89 12.44
CA SER A 129 5.63 16.31 13.25
C SER A 129 6.88 17.21 13.39
N HIS A 130 7.11 18.11 12.44
CA HIS A 130 8.30 18.96 12.41
C HIS A 130 7.93 20.44 12.41
N LYS A 131 8.80 21.26 13.02
CA LYS A 131 8.69 22.71 12.97
C LYS A 131 9.06 23.17 11.56
N LEU A 132 8.26 24.05 10.96
CA LEU A 132 8.52 24.60 9.63
C LEU A 132 8.96 26.08 9.76
N LYS A 133 9.97 26.46 8.97
CA LYS A 133 10.46 27.87 8.93
C LYS A 133 9.40 28.81 8.36
N ASP A 134 8.79 28.40 7.25
CA ASP A 134 7.82 29.22 6.50
C ASP A 134 6.37 28.93 6.91
N LYS A 135 6.17 28.60 8.21
CA LYS A 135 4.87 28.24 8.76
C LYS A 135 3.77 29.26 8.44
N SER A 136 4.04 30.55 8.65
CA SER A 136 3.05 31.62 8.46
C SER A 136 2.59 31.72 6.99
N LEU A 137 3.50 31.58 6.05
CA LEU A 137 3.20 31.59 4.62
C LEU A 137 2.35 30.39 4.23
N LEU A 138 2.65 29.22 4.77
CA LEU A 138 1.87 28.01 4.53
C LEU A 138 0.48 28.09 5.14
N GLU A 139 0.33 28.65 6.34
CA GLU A 139 -0.97 28.86 7.00
C GLU A 139 -1.86 29.80 6.18
N GLU A 140 -1.29 30.88 5.64
CA GLU A 140 -1.99 31.82 4.77
C GLU A 140 -2.39 31.18 3.44
N GLY A 141 -1.46 30.51 2.75
CA GLY A 141 -1.70 29.88 1.46
C GLY A 141 -2.68 28.71 1.51
N LEU A 142 -2.69 27.94 2.59
CA LEU A 142 -3.58 26.79 2.80
C LEU A 142 -4.88 27.17 3.54
N ILE A 143 -5.02 28.37 4.06
CA ILE A 143 -6.15 28.84 4.87
C ILE A 143 -6.42 27.87 6.04
N THR A 144 -5.36 27.46 6.73
CA THR A 144 -5.38 26.47 7.80
C THR A 144 -4.39 26.83 8.91
N LYS A 145 -4.59 26.26 10.10
CA LYS A 145 -3.67 26.41 11.23
C LYS A 145 -2.75 25.18 11.31
N LEU A 146 -1.44 25.42 11.25
CA LEU A 146 -0.43 24.40 11.44
C LEU A 146 -0.04 24.29 12.93
N ILE A 147 -0.12 23.11 13.51
CA ILE A 147 0.17 22.85 14.92
C ILE A 147 1.38 21.93 15.00
N HIS A 148 2.50 22.48 15.47
CA HIS A 148 3.65 21.72 15.91
C HIS A 148 3.64 21.68 17.45
N LEU A 149 3.98 20.53 18.07
CA LEU A 149 3.87 20.28 19.51
C LEU A 149 2.42 20.40 20.01
N PRO A 150 1.53 19.50 19.58
CA PRO A 150 0.13 19.52 19.97
C PRO A 150 -0.05 19.20 21.46
N ARG A 151 -1.17 19.64 22.04
CA ARG A 151 -1.60 19.26 23.40
C ARG A 151 -1.92 17.76 23.48
N ILE A 152 -2.10 17.25 24.70
CA ILE A 152 -2.26 15.81 25.00
C ILE A 152 -3.35 15.15 24.15
N ASP A 153 -4.47 15.81 23.93
CA ASP A 153 -5.63 15.35 23.16
C ASP A 153 -5.33 15.09 21.66
N LYS A 154 -4.38 15.82 21.09
CA LYS A 154 -3.94 15.67 19.69
C LYS A 154 -2.62 14.91 19.56
N LYS A 155 -1.86 14.83 20.66
CA LYS A 155 -0.51 14.24 20.66
C LYS A 155 -0.53 12.76 20.33
N HIS A 156 -1.51 12.02 20.83
CA HIS A 156 -1.63 10.59 20.55
C HIS A 156 -1.84 10.29 19.06
N PHE A 157 -2.58 11.15 18.32
CA PHE A 157 -2.73 10.99 16.87
C PHE A 157 -1.40 11.24 16.13
N LEU A 158 -0.59 12.18 16.60
CA LEU A 158 0.74 12.42 16.05
C LEU A 158 1.70 11.26 16.33
N GLU A 159 1.64 10.70 17.53
CA GLU A 159 2.40 9.50 17.88
C GLU A 159 2.01 8.30 17.03
N LEU A 160 0.70 8.11 16.82
CA LEU A 160 0.16 7.06 15.93
C LEU A 160 0.62 7.26 14.48
N ALA A 161 0.49 8.48 13.93
CA ALA A 161 0.96 8.78 12.58
C ALA A 161 2.47 8.53 12.43
N THR A 162 3.24 8.88 13.46
CA THR A 162 4.69 8.67 13.47
C THR A 162 5.04 7.17 13.55
N LEU A 163 4.32 6.40 14.34
CA LEU A 163 4.50 4.94 14.42
C LEU A 163 4.18 4.27 13.09
N ASN A 164 3.04 4.64 12.47
CA ASN A 164 2.64 4.12 11.16
C ASN A 164 3.70 4.47 10.09
N ALA A 165 4.16 5.72 10.07
CA ALA A 165 5.20 6.14 9.14
C ALA A 165 6.50 5.32 9.29
N LYS A 166 6.94 5.06 10.53
CA LYS A 166 8.13 4.24 10.82
C LYS A 166 7.95 2.80 10.35
N GLU A 167 6.82 2.19 10.66
CA GLU A 167 6.57 0.81 10.25
C GLU A 167 6.47 0.68 8.72
N ASN A 168 5.75 1.59 8.06
CA ASN A 168 5.64 1.62 6.61
C ASN A 168 7.01 1.84 5.93
N LEU A 169 7.85 2.70 6.48
CA LEU A 169 9.21 2.94 5.99
C LEU A 169 10.07 1.68 6.12
N LYS A 170 10.03 1.03 7.29
CA LYS A 170 10.75 -0.24 7.56
C LYS A 170 10.33 -1.32 6.57
N GLN A 171 9.03 -1.53 6.35
CA GLN A 171 8.52 -2.50 5.38
C GLN A 171 9.00 -2.19 3.94
N ARG A 172 9.00 -0.92 3.56
CA ARG A 172 9.50 -0.49 2.24
C ARG A 172 10.99 -0.76 2.06
N LEU A 173 11.80 -0.46 3.07
CA LEU A 173 13.24 -0.72 3.03
C LEU A 173 13.55 -2.22 2.97
N LEU A 174 12.86 -3.02 3.79
CA LEU A 174 12.96 -4.49 3.76
C LEU A 174 12.57 -5.05 2.38
N SER A 175 11.48 -4.57 1.81
CA SER A 175 11.05 -4.97 0.46
C SER A 175 12.09 -4.63 -0.61
N LYS A 176 12.67 -3.44 -0.58
CA LYS A 176 13.77 -3.05 -1.51
C LYS A 176 14.99 -3.94 -1.35
N TYR A 177 15.40 -4.21 -0.11
CA TYR A 177 16.54 -5.07 0.20
C TYR A 177 16.31 -6.50 -0.31
N THR A 178 15.12 -7.06 -0.07
CA THR A 178 14.75 -8.39 -0.53
C THR A 178 14.78 -8.49 -2.05
N LYS A 179 14.20 -7.50 -2.76
CA LYS A 179 14.24 -7.46 -4.24
C LYS A 179 15.66 -7.41 -4.78
N LYS A 180 16.53 -6.57 -4.20
CA LYS A 180 17.92 -6.50 -4.59
C LYS A 180 18.62 -7.85 -4.40
N LYS A 181 18.44 -8.52 -3.26
CA LYS A 181 19.00 -9.86 -3.03
C LYS A 181 18.48 -10.90 -3.99
N GLN A 182 17.21 -10.84 -4.38
CA GLN A 182 16.65 -11.74 -5.39
C GLN A 182 17.31 -11.53 -6.75
N LEU A 183 17.53 -10.28 -7.18
CA LEU A 183 18.23 -9.98 -8.42
C LEU A 183 19.70 -10.42 -8.38
N GLU A 184 20.38 -10.22 -7.26
CA GLU A 184 21.76 -10.70 -7.05
C GLU A 184 21.84 -12.24 -7.11
N ALA A 185 20.85 -12.94 -6.57
CA ALA A 185 20.75 -14.39 -6.66
C ALA A 185 20.55 -14.85 -8.11
N ILE A 186 19.66 -14.20 -8.87
CA ILE A 186 19.46 -14.47 -10.31
C ILE A 186 20.77 -14.24 -11.09
N GLN A 187 21.42 -13.09 -10.84
CA GLN A 187 22.71 -12.78 -11.47
C GLN A 187 23.75 -13.89 -11.24
N LYS A 188 23.85 -14.38 -10.00
CA LYS A 188 24.79 -15.44 -9.63
C LYS A 188 24.45 -16.78 -10.27
N ILE A 189 23.17 -17.18 -10.23
CA ILE A 189 22.71 -18.47 -10.79
C ILE A 189 22.92 -18.52 -12.30
N LEU A 190 22.60 -17.42 -12.99
CA LEU A 190 22.72 -17.33 -14.45
C LEU A 190 24.08 -16.81 -14.91
N ALA A 191 25.04 -16.60 -14.00
CA ALA A 191 26.38 -16.07 -14.28
C ALA A 191 26.39 -14.79 -15.15
N LEU A 192 25.43 -13.87 -14.89
CA LEU A 192 25.29 -12.64 -15.65
C LEU A 192 26.38 -11.63 -15.29
N LYS A 193 26.92 -10.93 -16.30
CA LYS A 193 27.95 -9.89 -16.09
C LYS A 193 27.44 -8.67 -15.32
N LYS A 194 26.15 -8.36 -15.44
CA LYS A 194 25.48 -7.22 -14.78
C LYS A 194 24.25 -7.68 -14.03
N LEU A 195 23.84 -6.90 -13.03
CA LEU A 195 22.58 -7.10 -12.36
C LEU A 195 21.44 -6.88 -13.36
N PRO A 196 20.51 -7.83 -13.53
CA PRO A 196 19.40 -7.66 -14.47
C PRO A 196 18.42 -6.60 -13.95
N GLU A 197 18.16 -5.57 -14.73
CA GLU A 197 17.18 -4.52 -14.39
C GLU A 197 15.81 -4.82 -14.99
N VAL A 198 15.77 -5.29 -16.24
CA VAL A 198 14.53 -5.60 -16.96
C VAL A 198 14.49 -7.07 -17.32
N MET A 199 13.41 -7.74 -16.92
CA MET A 199 13.18 -9.15 -17.22
C MET A 199 11.80 -9.31 -17.81
N GLU A 200 11.69 -10.15 -18.83
CA GLU A 200 10.42 -10.51 -19.46
C GLU A 200 10.16 -12.01 -19.35
N CYS A 201 8.90 -12.40 -19.20
CA CYS A 201 8.51 -13.81 -19.25
C CYS A 201 7.32 -13.99 -20.19
N PHE A 202 7.44 -14.98 -21.08
CA PHE A 202 6.38 -15.37 -21.99
C PHE A 202 5.72 -16.67 -21.55
N ASP A 203 4.40 -16.67 -21.60
CA ASP A 203 3.54 -17.83 -21.36
C ASP A 203 2.54 -17.97 -22.50
N ILE A 204 2.25 -19.23 -22.92
CA ILE A 204 1.26 -19.55 -23.94
C ILE A 204 0.05 -20.19 -23.26
N SER A 205 -1.10 -19.64 -23.52
CA SER A 205 -2.37 -20.14 -22.98
C SER A 205 -3.35 -20.45 -24.10
N HIS A 206 -3.93 -21.64 -24.03
CA HIS A 206 -5.00 -22.07 -24.94
C HIS A 206 -6.34 -21.96 -24.21
N MET A 207 -7.24 -21.11 -24.72
CA MET A 207 -8.64 -21.15 -24.26
C MET A 207 -9.35 -22.30 -24.99
N MET A 208 -10.14 -23.09 -24.26
CA MET A 208 -10.83 -24.26 -24.78
C MET A 208 -11.49 -24.00 -26.13
N GLY A 209 -10.84 -24.43 -27.20
CA GLY A 209 -11.41 -24.63 -28.55
C GLY A 209 -11.07 -23.62 -29.63
N GLU A 210 -10.71 -22.34 -29.38
CA GLU A 210 -10.69 -21.39 -30.51
C GLU A 210 -9.61 -20.29 -30.51
N ALA A 211 -8.93 -19.99 -29.41
CA ALA A 211 -7.96 -18.89 -29.42
C ALA A 211 -6.71 -19.20 -28.62
N THR A 212 -5.56 -19.24 -29.32
CA THR A 212 -4.25 -19.24 -28.66
C THR A 212 -3.84 -17.81 -28.33
N THR A 213 -3.46 -17.57 -27.10
CA THR A 213 -2.96 -16.29 -26.64
C THR A 213 -1.59 -16.46 -26.01
N ALA A 214 -0.69 -15.50 -26.26
CA ALA A 214 0.57 -15.41 -25.56
C ALA A 214 0.54 -14.20 -24.64
N SER A 215 1.02 -14.35 -23.41
CA SER A 215 1.21 -13.25 -22.48
C SER A 215 2.71 -12.95 -22.32
N CYS A 216 3.03 -11.67 -22.20
CA CYS A 216 4.36 -11.20 -21.84
C CYS A 216 4.23 -10.34 -20.58
N VAL A 217 4.81 -10.80 -19.48
CA VAL A 217 4.91 -10.04 -18.23
C VAL A 217 6.29 -9.43 -18.11
N VAL A 218 6.35 -8.22 -17.57
CA VAL A 218 7.60 -7.44 -17.48
C VAL A 218 7.88 -7.12 -16.02
N PHE A 219 9.12 -7.36 -15.61
CA PHE A 219 9.64 -6.97 -14.31
C PHE A 219 10.75 -5.94 -14.50
N GLU A 220 10.69 -4.86 -13.72
CA GLU A 220 11.72 -3.83 -13.67
C GLU A 220 12.23 -3.68 -12.24
N LYS A 221 13.54 -3.83 -12.04
CA LYS A 221 14.19 -3.74 -10.72
C LYS A 221 13.52 -4.63 -9.65
N GLY A 222 13.18 -5.86 -10.05
CA GLY A 222 12.54 -6.87 -9.19
C GLY A 222 11.06 -6.58 -8.85
N SER A 223 10.39 -5.72 -9.59
CA SER A 223 8.98 -5.40 -9.41
C SER A 223 8.19 -5.55 -10.71
N PRO A 224 6.92 -5.99 -10.66
CA PRO A 224 6.06 -6.03 -11.84
C PRO A 224 5.89 -4.63 -12.45
N LYS A 225 6.08 -4.51 -13.76
CA LYS A 225 5.83 -3.29 -14.55
C LYS A 225 4.60 -3.51 -15.42
N THR A 226 3.44 -3.45 -14.81
CA THR A 226 2.16 -3.80 -15.44
C THR A 226 1.82 -2.95 -16.67
N SER A 227 2.30 -1.71 -16.75
CA SER A 227 2.13 -0.85 -17.93
C SER A 227 2.79 -1.40 -19.20
N GLU A 228 3.82 -2.25 -19.05
CA GLU A 228 4.54 -2.88 -20.16
C GLU A 228 4.06 -4.32 -20.44
N TYR A 229 3.11 -4.85 -19.67
CA TYR A 229 2.51 -6.15 -19.95
C TYR A 229 1.85 -6.15 -21.32
N ARG A 230 1.97 -7.26 -22.04
CA ARG A 230 1.35 -7.43 -23.36
C ARG A 230 0.65 -8.77 -23.45
N GLN A 231 -0.45 -8.77 -24.15
CA GLN A 231 -1.14 -9.98 -24.57
C GLN A 231 -1.20 -9.99 -26.11
N PHE A 232 -0.85 -11.11 -26.69
CA PHE A 232 -0.82 -11.32 -28.13
C PHE A 232 -1.90 -12.34 -28.51
N ASN A 233 -2.86 -11.91 -29.31
CA ASN A 233 -3.73 -12.84 -29.98
C ASN A 233 -2.94 -13.51 -31.12
N ILE A 234 -2.74 -14.80 -31.02
CA ILE A 234 -2.02 -15.60 -32.00
C ILE A 234 -2.99 -16.01 -33.11
N LYS A 235 -2.56 -15.85 -34.35
CA LYS A 235 -3.40 -16.12 -35.52
C LYS A 235 -2.64 -16.98 -36.53
N ASP A 236 -3.40 -17.67 -37.38
CA ASP A 236 -2.85 -18.41 -38.53
C ASP A 236 -1.83 -19.50 -38.14
N ILE A 237 -2.07 -20.18 -37.02
CA ILE A 237 -1.29 -21.32 -36.55
C ILE A 237 -2.21 -22.54 -36.42
N THR A 238 -1.60 -23.74 -36.46
CA THR A 238 -2.32 -24.97 -36.11
C THR A 238 -2.73 -24.93 -34.64
N PRO A 239 -3.98 -25.30 -34.28
CA PRO A 239 -4.38 -25.38 -32.88
C PRO A 239 -3.43 -26.27 -32.07
N GLY A 240 -2.91 -25.76 -30.95
CA GLY A 240 -1.95 -26.46 -30.08
C GLY A 240 -0.49 -26.37 -30.54
N ASP A 241 -0.17 -25.56 -31.55
CA ASP A 241 1.22 -25.32 -31.96
C ASP A 241 1.85 -24.20 -31.14
N ASP A 242 2.36 -24.58 -29.94
CA ASP A 242 3.05 -23.66 -29.03
C ASP A 242 4.34 -23.08 -29.62
N TYR A 243 4.97 -23.79 -30.55
CA TYR A 243 6.19 -23.34 -31.20
C TYR A 243 5.92 -22.15 -32.11
N ALA A 244 4.90 -22.25 -32.95
CA ALA A 244 4.45 -21.14 -33.79
C ALA A 244 3.92 -19.97 -32.94
N ALA A 245 3.24 -20.27 -31.83
CA ALA A 245 2.72 -19.25 -30.92
C ALA A 245 3.84 -18.43 -30.27
N ILE A 246 4.85 -19.07 -29.68
CA ILE A 246 6.01 -18.40 -29.11
C ILE A 246 6.77 -17.59 -30.16
N ASN A 247 6.97 -18.18 -31.35
CA ASN A 247 7.62 -17.52 -32.48
C ASN A 247 6.93 -16.19 -32.81
N GLN A 248 5.63 -16.22 -33.01
CA GLN A 248 4.84 -15.05 -33.37
C GLN A 248 4.84 -13.98 -32.25
N ALA A 249 4.71 -14.38 -30.98
CA ALA A 249 4.69 -13.47 -29.84
C ALA A 249 6.05 -12.75 -29.66
N VAL A 250 7.14 -13.50 -29.66
CA VAL A 250 8.51 -13.01 -29.50
C VAL A 250 8.89 -12.07 -30.67
N PHE A 251 8.59 -12.48 -31.92
CA PHE A 251 8.81 -11.64 -33.08
C PHE A 251 8.09 -10.28 -32.95
N ARG A 252 6.78 -10.30 -32.68
CA ARG A 252 5.98 -9.08 -32.56
C ARG A 252 6.43 -8.18 -31.41
N ARG A 253 6.86 -8.77 -30.29
CA ARG A 253 7.37 -8.00 -29.13
C ARG A 253 8.66 -7.28 -29.47
N TYR A 254 9.66 -8.00 -29.96
CA TYR A 254 11.01 -7.46 -30.13
C TYR A 254 11.19 -6.63 -31.39
N SER A 255 10.52 -6.96 -32.48
CA SER A 255 10.46 -6.05 -33.65
C SER A 255 9.88 -4.70 -33.25
N ARG A 256 8.79 -4.69 -32.46
CA ARG A 256 8.22 -3.43 -31.97
C ARG A 256 9.15 -2.66 -31.05
N LEU A 257 9.91 -3.32 -30.18
CA LEU A 257 10.91 -2.65 -29.33
C LEU A 257 12.01 -2.01 -30.17
N GLN A 258 12.51 -2.70 -31.21
CA GLN A 258 13.48 -2.15 -32.16
C GLN A 258 12.92 -0.95 -32.92
N ASP A 259 11.72 -1.07 -33.50
CA ASP A 259 11.06 0.02 -34.26
C ASP A 259 10.84 1.28 -33.42
N THR A 260 10.59 1.11 -32.11
CA THR A 260 10.37 2.21 -31.16
C THR A 260 11.63 2.65 -30.41
N ASN A 261 12.78 2.07 -30.74
CA ASN A 261 14.08 2.32 -30.10
C ASN A 261 14.03 2.23 -28.58
N LYS A 262 13.25 1.27 -28.04
CA LYS A 262 13.14 1.00 -26.61
C LYS A 262 14.23 0.03 -26.17
N GLU A 263 14.60 0.13 -24.88
CA GLU A 263 15.58 -0.79 -24.27
C GLU A 263 15.09 -2.24 -24.32
N MET A 264 16.02 -3.14 -24.66
CA MET A 264 15.79 -4.59 -24.63
C MET A 264 15.88 -5.10 -23.18
N PRO A 265 15.17 -6.18 -22.83
CA PRO A 265 15.32 -6.80 -21.52
C PRO A 265 16.70 -7.46 -21.36
N ASP A 266 17.17 -7.52 -20.11
CA ASP A 266 18.41 -8.22 -19.77
C ASP A 266 18.24 -9.74 -19.80
N ILE A 267 17.02 -10.22 -19.52
CA ILE A 267 16.67 -11.65 -19.51
C ILE A 267 15.27 -11.83 -20.08
N VAL A 268 15.13 -12.88 -20.88
CA VAL A 268 13.84 -13.37 -21.37
C VAL A 268 13.65 -14.80 -20.87
N PHE A 269 12.58 -15.01 -20.11
CA PHE A 269 12.12 -16.32 -19.68
C PHE A 269 11.04 -16.82 -20.63
N ILE A 270 11.12 -18.11 -20.97
CA ILE A 270 10.09 -18.82 -21.72
C ILE A 270 9.49 -19.87 -20.77
N ASP A 271 8.24 -19.70 -20.42
CA ASP A 271 7.50 -20.71 -19.64
C ASP A 271 7.08 -21.84 -20.56
N GLY A 272 8.00 -22.80 -20.70
CA GLY A 272 7.83 -23.91 -21.64
C GLY A 272 9.06 -24.79 -21.76
N GLY A 273 9.01 -25.76 -22.68
CA GLY A 273 10.08 -26.70 -22.91
C GLY A 273 11.19 -26.18 -23.83
N LEU A 274 12.25 -26.98 -23.99
CA LEU A 274 13.39 -26.68 -24.85
C LEU A 274 13.01 -26.31 -26.30
N GLY A 275 11.95 -26.91 -26.83
CA GLY A 275 11.49 -26.60 -28.20
C GLY A 275 10.98 -25.16 -28.32
N GLN A 276 10.20 -24.68 -27.35
CA GLN A 276 9.72 -23.29 -27.30
C GLN A 276 10.87 -22.31 -27.08
N LEU A 277 11.81 -22.64 -26.21
CA LEU A 277 13.03 -21.83 -26.01
C LEU A 277 13.85 -21.73 -27.30
N ASN A 278 14.06 -22.83 -28.02
CA ASN A 278 14.79 -22.83 -29.29
C ASN A 278 14.10 -21.96 -30.36
N GLN A 279 12.75 -21.98 -30.40
CA GLN A 279 11.99 -21.10 -31.31
C GLN A 279 12.20 -19.62 -30.95
N ALA A 280 12.15 -19.27 -29.66
CA ALA A 280 12.43 -17.90 -29.22
C ALA A 280 13.87 -17.46 -29.64
N ILE A 281 14.87 -18.30 -29.45
CA ILE A 281 16.25 -18.01 -29.86
C ILE A 281 16.37 -17.84 -31.38
N MET A 282 15.72 -18.71 -32.16
CA MET A 282 15.73 -18.59 -33.62
C MET A 282 15.14 -17.27 -34.09
N VAL A 283 14.03 -16.88 -33.50
CA VAL A 283 13.38 -15.58 -33.82
C VAL A 283 14.27 -14.42 -33.46
N MET A 284 14.83 -14.39 -32.26
CA MET A 284 15.69 -13.31 -31.80
C MET A 284 16.90 -13.17 -32.74
N ASN A 285 17.56 -14.28 -33.08
CA ASN A 285 18.64 -14.27 -34.04
C ASN A 285 18.24 -13.75 -35.45
N SER A 286 17.02 -14.08 -35.90
CA SER A 286 16.51 -13.62 -37.19
C SER A 286 16.30 -12.12 -37.30
N ILE A 287 16.05 -11.46 -36.15
CA ILE A 287 15.89 -9.99 -36.03
C ILE A 287 17.13 -9.29 -35.48
N GLY A 288 18.27 -10.04 -35.34
CA GLY A 288 19.54 -9.45 -34.95
C GLY A 288 19.72 -9.14 -33.48
N ILE A 289 19.02 -9.88 -32.59
CA ILE A 289 19.13 -9.80 -31.14
C ILE A 289 19.90 -10.98 -30.59
#